data_674267bc51c3c21a671fb81e5f749120
#
_entry.id   674267bc51c3c21a671fb81e5f749120
#
_cell.length_a   1.000
_cell.length_b   1.000
_cell.length_c   1.000
_cell.angle_alpha   90.00
_cell.angle_beta   90.00
_cell.angle_gamma   90.00
#
_symmetry.space_group_name_H-M   'P 1'
#
loop_
_entity.id
_entity.type
_entity.pdbx_description
1 polymer ?
#
loop_
_entity_poly.entity_id
_entity_poly.type
_entity_poly.pdbx_seq_one_letter_code
_entity_poly.pdbx_strand_id
1 'polypeptide(L)'
;MYEVAGTVNERAAVKTTNRTGFDIPRAVVLLFALSPLVTNVIRPWSRRAPNTAFLSNVGAPIGPEHAENRAAAPYYSLSTPPAHPDAKGEIKGRVTYEGAPPKLKPLNMVNEPACASHYTAPVFPENVVAGPDNALSNVVVYIAAGDEEESAPTQPVKLNQRGCRYVPHVLAVATNQEIWVQNDDSVAHTVHPMARINTELNRSQPPGTPPMVIKYDKPEIIRVKCELHPWMRGVFVVLKSPHYSVSDESGGFAMPDLPPGKYTVKAWHELFGEQSQVVSIGEGETKELRFVFKVTP
;
A
#
# COMPACT_ATOMS: atom_id res chain seq x y z
N MET A 1 6.64 65.52 29.62
CA MET A 1 6.24 65.54 31.03
C MET A 1 5.51 64.25 31.28
N TYR A 2 6.01 63.27 31.91
CA TYR A 2 6.73 62.94 33.09
C TYR A 2 7.61 61.70 32.89
N GLU A 3 8.89 61.82 33.21
CA GLU A 3 9.76 60.75 33.59
C GLU A 3 9.38 60.20 34.95
N VAL A 4 9.64 58.91 35.19
CA VAL A 4 10.30 58.44 36.40
C VAL A 4 10.96 57.09 36.15
N ALA A 5 12.25 57.07 36.40
CA ALA A 5 13.13 55.92 36.48
C ALA A 5 12.94 55.16 37.81
N GLY A 6 13.35 53.89 37.82
CA GLY A 6 13.45 53.06 39.03
C GLY A 6 14.23 51.78 38.80
N THR A 7 15.55 51.89 38.92
CA THR A 7 16.51 50.78 39.14
C THR A 7 16.24 50.14 40.50
N VAL A 8 16.48 48.81 40.66
CA VAL A 8 17.31 48.19 41.68
C VAL A 8 17.48 46.68 41.41
N ASN A 9 18.64 46.32 41.43
CA ASN A 9 19.48 45.16 41.50
C ASN A 9 19.22 44.32 42.76
N GLU A 10 19.14 42.99 42.61
CA GLU A 10 19.61 42.12 43.69
C GLU A 10 19.99 40.71 43.17
N ARG A 11 21.27 40.43 43.31
CA ARG A 11 21.89 39.10 43.17
C ARG A 11 21.60 38.31 44.44
N ALA A 12 21.08 37.12 44.31
CA ALA A 12 21.15 36.13 45.40
C ALA A 12 21.91 34.90 44.91
N ALA A 13 23.11 34.75 45.44
CA ALA A 13 23.91 33.54 45.36
C ALA A 13 23.36 32.53 46.35
N VAL A 14 23.12 31.31 45.95
CA VAL A 14 22.87 30.19 46.84
C VAL A 14 23.95 29.13 46.65
N LYS A 15 24.52 28.80 47.79
CA LYS A 15 25.66 27.95 48.06
C LYS A 15 25.45 26.50 47.65
N THR A 16 26.51 25.96 47.08
CA THR A 16 26.80 24.52 47.04
C THR A 16 26.96 23.95 48.44
N THR A 17 26.27 22.87 48.76
CA THR A 17 26.67 21.94 49.83
C THR A 17 26.72 20.52 49.25
N ASN A 18 27.96 20.04 49.19
CA ASN A 18 28.30 18.63 49.05
C ASN A 18 28.05 17.94 50.39
N ARG A 19 27.40 16.79 50.39
CA ARG A 19 27.73 15.73 51.36
C ARG A 19 27.03 14.42 51.03
N THR A 20 27.91 13.39 50.92
CA THR A 20 27.79 11.97 51.33
C THR A 20 26.99 11.09 50.34
N GLY A 21 27.54 10.17 49.63
CA GLY A 21 28.39 9.07 50.09
C GLY A 21 27.50 7.83 50.21
N PHE A 22 27.38 7.04 49.12
CA PHE A 22 26.94 5.65 49.23
C PHE A 22 27.81 4.74 48.37
N ASP A 23 28.31 3.71 49.06
CA ASP A 23 29.20 2.67 48.57
C ASP A 23 28.53 1.78 47.51
N ILE A 24 29.33 1.42 46.50
CA ILE A 24 28.99 0.38 45.51
C ILE A 24 29.52 -0.95 46.04
N PRO A 25 28.68 -1.98 46.23
CA PRO A 25 29.21 -3.33 46.42
C PRO A 25 29.52 -3.99 45.04
N ARG A 26 30.69 -4.61 45.07
CA ARG A 26 31.30 -5.40 43.98
C ARG A 26 30.49 -6.62 43.60
N ALA A 27 30.45 -6.82 42.31
CA ALA A 27 30.53 -8.08 41.59
C ALA A 27 29.59 -9.23 41.96
N VAL A 28 28.66 -9.51 41.06
CA VAL A 28 28.22 -10.89 40.81
C VAL A 28 28.47 -11.18 39.31
N VAL A 29 29.52 -11.99 39.11
CA VAL A 29 29.77 -12.63 37.81
C VAL A 29 28.83 -13.82 37.72
N LEU A 30 27.81 -13.73 36.88
CA LEU A 30 26.99 -14.87 36.51
C LEU A 30 27.48 -15.41 35.17
N LEU A 31 28.13 -16.53 35.25
CA LEU A 31 28.41 -17.44 34.11
C LEU A 31 27.07 -17.90 33.52
N PHE A 32 26.77 -17.48 32.32
CA PHE A 32 25.73 -18.13 31.51
C PHE A 32 26.38 -19.22 30.67
N ALA A 33 25.91 -20.42 30.99
CA ALA A 33 26.22 -21.64 30.27
C ALA A 33 25.75 -21.60 28.82
N LEU A 34 26.63 -22.01 27.93
CA LEU A 34 26.38 -22.29 26.54
C LEU A 34 25.31 -23.37 26.40
N SER A 35 24.19 -23.05 25.80
CA SER A 35 23.23 -24.00 25.27
C SER A 35 23.48 -24.29 23.81
N PRO A 36 23.29 -25.53 23.34
CA PRO A 36 23.82 -25.96 22.04
C PRO A 36 22.94 -25.52 20.87
N LEU A 37 23.62 -25.26 19.78
CA LEU A 37 23.11 -25.05 18.43
C LEU A 37 22.07 -26.10 18.04
N VAL A 38 20.85 -25.65 17.76
CA VAL A 38 19.86 -26.44 17.03
C VAL A 38 20.19 -26.26 15.54
N THR A 39 20.84 -27.25 14.97
CA THR A 39 21.01 -27.37 13.51
C THR A 39 19.68 -27.74 12.88
N ASN A 40 19.06 -26.76 12.20
CA ASN A 40 17.94 -27.02 11.30
C ASN A 40 18.45 -27.74 10.05
N VAL A 41 18.19 -29.03 10.01
CA VAL A 41 18.39 -29.88 8.84
C VAL A 41 17.35 -29.50 7.78
N ILE A 42 17.78 -28.80 6.76
CA ILE A 42 17.02 -28.57 5.55
C ILE A 42 16.93 -29.89 4.79
N ARG A 43 15.75 -30.51 4.75
CA ARG A 43 15.47 -31.66 3.87
C ARG A 43 15.27 -31.16 2.43
N PRO A 44 16.00 -31.68 1.43
CA PRO A 44 15.72 -31.35 0.05
C PRO A 44 14.42 -32.03 -0.42
N TRP A 45 13.57 -31.27 -1.07
CA TRP A 45 12.40 -31.77 -1.78
C TRP A 45 12.88 -32.67 -2.94
N SER A 46 12.60 -33.97 -2.85
CA SER A 46 12.80 -34.90 -3.96
C SER A 46 11.75 -34.63 -5.05
N ARG A 47 12.22 -34.19 -6.19
CA ARG A 47 11.43 -34.16 -7.43
C ARG A 47 11.12 -35.61 -7.83
N ARG A 48 9.86 -36.00 -7.80
CA ARG A 48 9.41 -37.22 -8.49
C ARG A 48 9.48 -37.00 -9.98
N ALA A 49 10.30 -37.79 -10.65
CA ALA A 49 10.29 -37.91 -12.11
C ALA A 49 9.02 -38.66 -12.58
N PRO A 50 8.48 -38.30 -13.75
CA PRO A 50 7.36 -39.05 -14.30
C PRO A 50 7.84 -40.41 -14.83
N ASN A 51 7.11 -41.48 -14.47
CA ASN A 51 7.25 -42.83 -14.97
C ASN A 51 6.96 -42.85 -16.48
N THR A 52 7.99 -43.03 -17.30
CA THR A 52 7.88 -43.45 -18.67
C THR A 52 7.92 -44.99 -18.70
N ALA A 53 6.78 -45.60 -18.72
CA ALA A 53 6.68 -47.02 -19.08
C ALA A 53 6.72 -47.14 -20.62
N PHE A 54 7.85 -47.60 -21.13
CA PHE A 54 8.04 -48.06 -22.50
C PHE A 54 7.38 -49.45 -22.60
N LEU A 55 6.26 -49.57 -23.32
CA LEU A 55 5.75 -50.83 -23.80
C LEU A 55 6.16 -50.96 -25.27
N SER A 56 7.19 -51.74 -25.49
CA SER A 56 7.55 -52.31 -26.78
C SER A 56 6.54 -53.42 -27.10
N ASN A 57 5.69 -53.21 -28.12
CA ASN A 57 4.97 -54.29 -28.75
C ASN A 57 5.48 -54.44 -30.18
N VAL A 58 6.12 -55.58 -30.40
CA VAL A 58 6.70 -56.07 -31.64
C VAL A 58 5.56 -56.51 -32.55
N GLY A 59 5.68 -56.17 -33.85
CA GLY A 59 4.69 -56.33 -34.88
C GLY A 59 4.32 -57.77 -35.24
N ALA A 60 3.13 -57.89 -35.73
CA ALA A 60 2.69 -58.98 -36.62
C ALA A 60 2.26 -58.39 -37.98
N PRO A 61 2.52 -59.06 -39.09
CA PRO A 61 2.27 -58.51 -40.41
C PRO A 61 0.78 -58.60 -40.77
N ILE A 62 0.21 -57.53 -41.24
CA ILE A 62 -1.17 -57.45 -41.74
C ILE A 62 -1.14 -57.70 -43.25
N GLY A 63 -1.84 -58.73 -43.68
CA GLY A 63 -2.10 -59.02 -45.07
C GLY A 63 -3.11 -58.05 -45.73
N PRO A 64 -3.15 -58.01 -47.08
CA PRO A 64 -3.97 -57.03 -47.77
C PRO A 64 -5.37 -57.58 -47.92
N GLU A 65 -6.41 -56.90 -47.42
CA GLU A 65 -7.77 -56.95 -48.01
C GLU A 65 -8.70 -55.93 -47.35
N HIS A 66 -9.51 -55.36 -48.23
CA HIS A 66 -10.69 -54.52 -48.07
C HIS A 66 -10.44 -52.98 -47.98
N ALA A 67 -10.30 -52.46 -49.21
CA ALA A 67 -10.73 -51.08 -49.48
C ALA A 67 -12.24 -51.03 -49.53
N GLU A 68 -12.89 -50.58 -48.45
CA GLU A 68 -14.29 -50.15 -48.53
C GLU A 68 -14.57 -48.98 -47.55
N ASN A 69 -15.01 -47.88 -48.13
CA ASN A 69 -15.92 -46.88 -47.61
C ASN A 69 -15.51 -46.15 -46.32
N ARG A 70 -14.51 -45.26 -46.40
CA ARG A 70 -14.38 -44.19 -45.41
C ARG A 70 -15.40 -43.10 -45.72
N ALA A 71 -16.62 -43.25 -45.15
CA ALA A 71 -17.49 -42.13 -44.94
C ALA A 71 -16.71 -41.07 -44.10
N ALA A 72 -16.66 -39.83 -44.63
CA ALA A 72 -16.02 -38.71 -43.93
C ALA A 72 -16.62 -38.59 -42.52
N ALA A 73 -15.76 -38.74 -41.52
CA ALA A 73 -16.15 -38.46 -40.14
C ALA A 73 -16.65 -37.02 -40.06
N PRO A 74 -17.77 -36.76 -39.36
CA PRO A 74 -18.26 -35.40 -39.22
C PRO A 74 -17.16 -34.59 -38.49
N TYR A 75 -16.76 -33.46 -39.07
CA TYR A 75 -15.98 -32.44 -38.42
C TYR A 75 -16.76 -32.02 -37.17
N TYR A 76 -16.33 -32.52 -36.02
CA TYR A 76 -16.76 -31.92 -34.76
C TYR A 76 -16.24 -30.50 -34.77
N SER A 77 -17.10 -29.57 -35.08
CA SER A 77 -16.88 -28.16 -34.78
C SER A 77 -16.53 -28.09 -33.29
N LEU A 78 -15.32 -27.66 -32.98
CA LEU A 78 -14.96 -27.32 -31.61
C LEU A 78 -15.82 -26.11 -31.23
N SER A 79 -17.04 -26.39 -30.76
CA SER A 79 -17.84 -25.39 -30.10
C SER A 79 -17.02 -24.96 -28.88
N THR A 80 -16.63 -23.69 -28.84
CA THR A 80 -16.15 -23.06 -27.63
C THR A 80 -17.08 -23.46 -26.48
N PRO A 81 -16.56 -23.98 -25.37
CA PRO A 81 -17.43 -24.32 -24.24
C PRO A 81 -18.24 -23.06 -23.87
N PRO A 82 -19.52 -23.24 -23.50
CA PRO A 82 -20.34 -22.11 -23.08
C PRO A 82 -19.61 -21.39 -21.97
N ALA A 83 -19.44 -20.06 -22.10
CA ALA A 83 -18.89 -19.22 -21.07
C ALA A 83 -19.71 -19.43 -19.79
N HIS A 84 -19.05 -19.65 -18.66
CA HIS A 84 -19.72 -19.71 -17.37
C HIS A 84 -20.26 -18.32 -17.05
N PRO A 85 -21.58 -18.12 -16.89
CA PRO A 85 -22.19 -16.80 -16.70
C PRO A 85 -21.71 -16.03 -15.45
N ASP A 86 -20.86 -16.67 -14.64
CA ASP A 86 -20.30 -16.11 -13.40
C ASP A 86 -18.78 -15.86 -13.47
N ALA A 87 -18.17 -15.98 -14.65
CA ALA A 87 -16.73 -15.74 -14.77
C ALA A 87 -16.42 -14.26 -14.63
N LYS A 88 -15.89 -13.89 -13.47
CA LYS A 88 -15.44 -12.52 -13.17
C LYS A 88 -14.24 -12.13 -14.03
N GLY A 89 -14.22 -10.88 -14.48
CA GLY A 89 -13.13 -10.31 -15.25
C GLY A 89 -12.17 -9.46 -14.40
N GLU A 90 -11.26 -8.78 -15.07
CA GLU A 90 -10.23 -7.94 -14.46
C GLU A 90 -10.05 -6.65 -15.26
N ILE A 91 -9.88 -5.53 -14.58
CA ILE A 91 -9.28 -4.32 -15.15
C ILE A 91 -7.89 -4.14 -14.57
N LYS A 92 -6.89 -4.09 -15.43
CA LYS A 92 -5.52 -3.77 -15.05
C LYS A 92 -4.92 -2.74 -15.99
N GLY A 93 -3.76 -2.24 -15.66
CA GLY A 93 -3.10 -1.29 -16.53
C GLY A 93 -1.94 -0.56 -15.92
N ARG A 94 -1.62 0.56 -16.53
CA ARG A 94 -0.48 1.38 -16.11
C ARG A 94 -0.85 2.86 -16.08
N VAL A 95 -0.34 3.54 -15.06
CA VAL A 95 -0.40 5.00 -14.93
C VAL A 95 0.97 5.57 -15.21
N THR A 96 1.01 6.59 -16.07
CA THR A 96 2.23 7.30 -16.42
C THR A 96 1.99 8.82 -16.36
N TYR A 97 3.07 9.58 -16.44
CA TYR A 97 3.00 11.03 -16.59
C TYR A 97 3.74 11.51 -17.85
N GLU A 98 3.32 12.65 -18.39
CA GLU A 98 4.02 13.39 -19.45
C GLU A 98 4.56 14.71 -18.90
N GLY A 99 5.77 15.07 -19.31
CA GLY A 99 6.47 16.27 -18.84
C GLY A 99 7.57 15.97 -17.83
N ALA A 100 8.18 17.02 -17.29
CA ALA A 100 9.21 16.86 -16.26
C ALA A 100 8.55 16.80 -14.87
N PRO A 101 8.89 15.82 -14.03
CA PRO A 101 8.36 15.77 -12.67
C PRO A 101 8.82 17.00 -11.87
N PRO A 102 8.01 17.50 -10.95
CA PRO A 102 8.39 18.64 -10.13
C PRO A 102 9.65 18.34 -9.32
N LYS A 103 10.55 19.32 -9.22
CA LYS A 103 11.75 19.21 -8.40
C LYS A 103 11.36 19.32 -6.92
N LEU A 104 11.32 18.21 -6.22
CA LEU A 104 11.01 18.16 -4.80
C LEU A 104 12.22 18.57 -3.95
N LYS A 105 11.98 19.24 -2.84
CA LYS A 105 12.99 19.51 -1.82
C LYS A 105 12.95 18.36 -0.80
N PRO A 106 14.12 17.94 -0.27
CA PRO A 106 14.16 16.97 0.82
C PRO A 106 13.35 17.45 2.04
N LEU A 107 12.75 16.49 2.75
CA LEU A 107 12.11 16.76 4.03
C LEU A 107 13.15 17.25 5.05
N ASN A 108 12.83 18.30 5.79
CA ASN A 108 13.73 18.84 6.81
C ASN A 108 13.35 18.26 8.18
N MET A 109 14.13 17.28 8.64
CA MET A 109 13.97 16.62 9.93
C MET A 109 15.09 16.98 10.91
N VAL A 110 15.87 18.03 10.65
CA VAL A 110 17.09 18.37 11.41
C VAL A 110 16.81 18.62 12.91
N ASN A 111 15.64 19.14 13.24
CA ASN A 111 15.24 19.42 14.62
C ASN A 111 14.62 18.22 15.34
N GLU A 112 14.50 17.09 14.66
CA GLU A 112 13.91 15.86 15.19
C GLU A 112 14.87 14.68 14.97
N PRO A 113 15.93 14.58 15.82
CA PRO A 113 16.98 13.57 15.65
C PRO A 113 16.44 12.13 15.62
N ALA A 114 15.39 11.83 16.37
CA ALA A 114 14.75 10.53 16.38
C ALA A 114 14.16 10.16 15.00
N CYS A 115 13.58 11.15 14.31
CA CYS A 115 13.07 10.96 12.95
C CYS A 115 14.20 10.88 11.92
N ALA A 116 15.18 11.80 12.02
CA ALA A 116 16.31 11.87 11.10
C ALA A 116 17.16 10.61 11.12
N SER A 117 17.32 9.96 12.28
CA SER A 117 18.13 8.74 12.44
C SER A 117 17.62 7.51 11.69
N HIS A 118 16.38 7.52 11.22
CA HIS A 118 15.84 6.44 10.36
C HIS A 118 16.45 6.43 8.95
N TYR A 119 17.15 7.51 8.56
CA TYR A 119 17.56 7.71 7.17
C TYR A 119 19.06 8.01 7.05
N THR A 120 19.69 7.35 6.09
CA THR A 120 21.08 7.59 5.71
C THR A 120 21.21 8.46 4.45
N ALA A 121 20.10 8.77 3.79
CA ALA A 121 20.00 9.58 2.59
C ALA A 121 18.85 10.58 2.70
N PRO A 122 18.84 11.65 1.90
CA PRO A 122 17.73 12.59 1.88
C PRO A 122 16.40 11.92 1.53
N VAL A 123 15.34 12.23 2.28
CA VAL A 123 13.98 11.75 2.06
C VAL A 123 13.15 12.85 1.42
N PHE A 124 12.35 12.48 0.43
CA PHE A 124 11.52 13.43 -0.31
C PHE A 124 10.03 13.22 0.01
N PRO A 125 9.20 14.26 -0.19
CA PRO A 125 7.75 14.12 -0.13
C PRO A 125 7.26 13.08 -1.14
N GLU A 126 6.21 12.32 -0.77
CA GLU A 126 5.64 11.26 -1.61
C GLU A 126 4.41 11.74 -2.42
N ASN A 127 4.18 13.04 -2.44
CA ASN A 127 3.12 13.65 -3.22
C ASN A 127 3.33 13.59 -4.75
N VAL A 128 4.54 13.27 -5.20
CA VAL A 128 4.85 12.80 -6.56
C VAL A 128 5.95 11.75 -6.47
N VAL A 129 5.64 10.54 -6.80
CA VAL A 129 6.61 9.45 -6.89
C VAL A 129 6.67 8.99 -8.33
N ALA A 130 7.71 9.47 -9.02
CA ALA A 130 7.98 9.15 -10.41
C ALA A 130 8.95 7.96 -10.48
N GLY A 131 8.53 6.92 -11.17
CA GLY A 131 9.31 5.70 -11.41
C GLY A 131 9.97 5.69 -12.80
N PRO A 132 10.61 4.57 -13.16
CA PRO A 132 11.15 4.36 -14.49
C PRO A 132 10.06 4.41 -15.56
N ASP A 133 10.44 4.75 -16.80
CA ASP A 133 9.52 4.84 -17.96
C ASP A 133 8.31 5.75 -17.70
N ASN A 134 8.53 6.86 -17.02
CA ASN A 134 7.49 7.81 -16.61
C ASN A 134 6.36 7.19 -15.79
N ALA A 135 6.61 6.12 -15.07
CA ALA A 135 5.64 5.54 -14.15
C ALA A 135 5.23 6.56 -13.07
N LEU A 136 3.94 6.56 -12.71
CA LEU A 136 3.41 7.42 -11.65
C LEU A 136 2.78 6.55 -10.57
N SER A 137 3.38 6.57 -9.38
CA SER A 137 2.87 5.88 -8.19
C SER A 137 1.84 6.71 -7.45
N ASN A 138 1.19 6.11 -6.46
CA ASN A 138 0.23 6.76 -5.57
C ASN A 138 -1.01 7.31 -6.30
N VAL A 139 -1.35 6.76 -7.46
CA VAL A 139 -2.61 7.04 -8.16
C VAL A 139 -3.66 6.04 -7.71
N VAL A 140 -4.79 6.52 -7.20
CA VAL A 140 -5.93 5.67 -6.86
C VAL A 140 -6.77 5.46 -8.11
N VAL A 141 -6.80 4.22 -8.60
CA VAL A 141 -7.67 3.80 -9.70
C VAL A 141 -8.85 3.04 -9.10
N TYR A 142 -10.08 3.43 -9.44
CA TYR A 142 -11.27 2.88 -8.80
C TYR A 142 -12.49 2.86 -9.73
N ILE A 143 -13.45 2.01 -9.41
CA ILE A 143 -14.75 1.99 -10.06
C ILE A 143 -15.61 3.11 -9.46
N ALA A 144 -16.01 4.07 -10.28
CA ALA A 144 -16.86 5.17 -9.87
C ALA A 144 -18.36 4.90 -10.10
N ALA A 145 -18.69 4.01 -11.03
CA ALA A 145 -20.06 3.55 -11.30
C ALA A 145 -20.02 2.19 -12.02
N GLY A 146 -21.04 1.37 -11.81
CA GLY A 146 -21.24 0.06 -12.43
C GLY A 146 -21.13 -1.11 -11.44
N ASP A 147 -20.88 -0.85 -10.14
CA ASP A 147 -20.75 -1.82 -9.07
C ASP A 147 -21.54 -1.45 -7.81
N GLU A 148 -22.67 -0.81 -7.96
CA GLU A 148 -23.44 -0.19 -6.86
C GLU A 148 -23.93 -1.17 -5.78
N GLU A 149 -23.96 -2.46 -6.06
CA GLU A 149 -24.51 -3.50 -5.17
C GLU A 149 -23.44 -4.21 -4.31
N GLU A 150 -22.15 -3.91 -4.53
CA GLU A 150 -21.10 -4.61 -3.78
C GLU A 150 -20.86 -4.02 -2.38
N SER A 151 -20.73 -4.92 -1.41
CA SER A 151 -20.47 -4.55 0.00
C SER A 151 -19.00 -4.24 0.25
N ALA A 152 -18.73 -3.40 1.24
CA ALA A 152 -17.38 -3.08 1.67
C ALA A 152 -16.61 -4.34 2.12
N PRO A 153 -15.29 -4.40 1.84
CA PRO A 153 -14.43 -5.47 2.34
C PRO A 153 -14.44 -5.52 3.87
N THR A 154 -14.46 -6.73 4.43
CA THR A 154 -14.42 -6.93 5.88
C THR A 154 -13.01 -6.81 6.46
N GLN A 155 -11.99 -6.99 5.64
CA GLN A 155 -10.59 -6.86 6.07
C GLN A 155 -10.22 -5.39 6.24
N PRO A 156 -9.59 -5.02 7.38
CA PRO A 156 -9.15 -3.64 7.58
C PRO A 156 -7.97 -3.29 6.68
N VAL A 157 -7.91 -2.02 6.27
CA VAL A 157 -6.68 -1.45 5.70
C VAL A 157 -5.81 -0.89 6.82
N LYS A 158 -4.49 -0.84 6.61
CA LYS A 158 -3.54 -0.42 7.64
C LYS A 158 -2.82 0.86 7.25
N LEU A 159 -2.77 1.79 8.18
CA LEU A 159 -1.89 2.96 8.15
C LEU A 159 -0.85 2.81 9.26
N ASN A 160 0.42 2.86 8.91
CA ASN A 160 1.50 2.85 9.89
C ASN A 160 2.19 4.21 9.96
N GLN A 161 2.56 4.64 11.15
CA GLN A 161 3.44 5.76 11.38
C GLN A 161 4.83 5.18 11.60
N ARG A 162 5.68 5.28 10.57
CA ARG A 162 7.00 4.67 10.56
C ARG A 162 8.02 5.56 9.87
N GLY A 163 9.14 5.79 10.53
CA GLY A 163 10.17 6.72 10.06
C GLY A 163 9.64 8.16 9.98
N CYS A 164 8.74 8.53 10.89
CA CYS A 164 8.06 9.83 10.95
C CYS A 164 7.35 10.17 9.60
N ARG A 165 6.73 9.16 9.00
CA ARG A 165 5.87 9.26 7.82
C ARG A 165 4.63 8.40 7.98
N TYR A 166 3.57 8.71 7.27
CA TYR A 166 2.44 7.80 7.07
C TYR A 166 2.76 6.81 5.96
N VAL A 167 2.59 5.52 6.23
CA VAL A 167 2.87 4.43 5.29
C VAL A 167 1.63 3.53 5.19
N PRO A 168 1.01 3.43 4.03
CA PRO A 168 1.32 4.11 2.78
C PRO A 168 0.99 5.62 2.82
N HIS A 169 1.58 6.42 1.91
CA HIS A 169 1.28 7.84 1.76
C HIS A 169 -0.16 8.09 1.30
N VAL A 170 -0.63 7.31 0.32
CA VAL A 170 -2.01 7.30 -0.16
C VAL A 170 -2.67 5.99 0.25
N LEU A 171 -3.72 6.09 1.06
CA LEU A 171 -4.50 4.95 1.52
C LEU A 171 -5.90 5.01 0.91
N ALA A 172 -6.20 4.10 -0.01
CA ALA A 172 -7.55 3.89 -0.50
C ALA A 172 -8.33 2.95 0.45
N VAL A 173 -9.60 3.25 0.66
CA VAL A 173 -10.47 2.50 1.57
C VAL A 173 -11.92 2.61 1.11
N ALA A 174 -12.69 1.53 1.21
CA ALA A 174 -14.11 1.59 0.97
C ALA A 174 -14.87 2.25 2.15
N THR A 175 -16.02 2.85 1.88
CA THR A 175 -16.93 3.33 2.95
C THR A 175 -17.25 2.19 3.92
N ASN A 176 -17.28 2.50 5.22
CA ASN A 176 -17.49 1.53 6.31
C ASN A 176 -16.39 0.46 6.50
N GLN A 177 -15.34 0.42 5.67
CA GLN A 177 -14.16 -0.41 5.93
C GLN A 177 -13.31 0.20 7.05
N GLU A 178 -12.72 -0.63 7.89
CA GLU A 178 -11.88 -0.16 8.99
C GLU A 178 -10.49 0.25 8.53
N ILE A 179 -9.99 1.36 9.05
CA ILE A 179 -8.61 1.80 8.96
C ILE A 179 -7.96 1.55 10.31
N TRP A 180 -6.99 0.66 10.38
CA TRP A 180 -6.19 0.41 11.57
C TRP A 180 -4.93 1.25 11.50
N VAL A 181 -4.82 2.20 12.42
CA VAL A 181 -3.68 3.11 12.51
C VAL A 181 -2.79 2.69 13.65
N GLN A 182 -1.52 2.43 13.38
CA GLN A 182 -0.53 2.07 14.38
C GLN A 182 0.67 3.03 14.35
N ASN A 183 1.43 3.09 15.44
CA ASN A 183 2.66 3.85 15.55
C ASN A 183 3.82 2.91 15.87
N ASP A 184 4.70 2.67 14.89
CA ASP A 184 5.89 1.82 15.04
C ASP A 184 7.15 2.65 15.35
N ASP A 185 7.04 3.98 15.41
CA ASP A 185 8.15 4.84 15.80
C ASP A 185 8.31 4.94 17.32
N SER A 186 9.49 5.31 17.76
CA SER A 186 9.80 5.58 19.16
C SER A 186 9.35 6.95 19.66
N VAL A 187 8.74 7.75 18.79
CA VAL A 187 8.22 9.10 19.10
C VAL A 187 6.71 9.16 18.93
N ALA A 188 6.08 10.12 19.59
CA ALA A 188 4.65 10.34 19.44
C ALA A 188 4.33 11.03 18.11
N HIS A 189 3.21 10.66 17.53
CA HIS A 189 2.62 11.33 16.37
C HIS A 189 1.19 11.74 16.66
N THR A 190 0.61 12.57 15.80
CA THR A 190 -0.83 12.79 15.76
C THR A 190 -1.37 12.31 14.44
N VAL A 191 -2.57 11.75 14.45
CA VAL A 191 -3.32 11.39 13.25
C VAL A 191 -4.45 12.39 13.12
N HIS A 192 -4.32 13.30 12.15
CA HIS A 192 -5.30 14.36 11.89
C HIS A 192 -5.82 14.31 10.46
N PRO A 193 -6.77 13.41 10.15
CA PRO A 193 -7.54 13.45 8.91
C PRO A 193 -8.46 14.67 8.93
N MET A 194 -8.20 15.64 8.06
CA MET A 194 -8.95 16.90 7.94
C MET A 194 -10.22 16.67 7.08
N ALA A 195 -11.13 15.86 7.59
CA ALA A 195 -12.40 15.55 6.94
C ALA A 195 -13.31 16.78 6.90
N ARG A 196 -14.14 16.89 5.87
CA ARG A 196 -15.15 17.95 5.69
C ARG A 196 -16.56 17.41 5.55
N ILE A 197 -16.68 16.19 5.03
CA ILE A 197 -17.94 15.49 4.84
C ILE A 197 -18.15 14.47 5.96
N ASN A 198 -17.08 13.73 6.29
CA ASN A 198 -17.04 12.83 7.44
C ASN A 198 -16.63 13.58 8.71
N THR A 199 -16.67 12.88 9.85
CA THR A 199 -16.26 13.46 11.13
C THR A 199 -14.74 13.65 11.16
N GLU A 200 -14.31 14.89 11.40
CA GLU A 200 -12.90 15.21 11.61
C GLU A 200 -12.37 14.58 12.89
N LEU A 201 -11.15 14.12 12.86
CA LEU A 201 -10.42 13.50 13.96
C LEU A 201 -9.07 14.15 14.12
N ASN A 202 -8.66 14.43 15.37
CA ASN A 202 -7.27 14.78 15.67
C ASN A 202 -6.88 14.07 16.97
N ARG A 203 -6.05 13.02 16.87
CA ARG A 203 -5.65 12.22 18.02
C ARG A 203 -4.14 12.00 18.06
N SER A 204 -3.59 12.14 19.25
CA SER A 204 -2.22 11.75 19.53
C SER A 204 -2.12 10.24 19.70
N GLN A 205 -1.05 9.67 19.16
CA GLN A 205 -0.70 8.26 19.28
C GLN A 205 0.75 8.11 19.74
N PRO A 206 0.99 8.03 21.07
CA PRO A 206 2.30 7.75 21.63
C PRO A 206 2.85 6.38 21.19
N PRO A 207 4.18 6.17 21.30
CA PRO A 207 4.78 4.86 21.07
C PRO A 207 4.16 3.76 21.92
N GLY A 208 4.04 2.57 21.36
CA GLY A 208 3.55 1.38 22.09
C GLY A 208 2.05 1.40 22.44
N THR A 209 1.29 2.38 21.94
CA THR A 209 -0.18 2.37 22.10
C THR A 209 -0.82 1.36 21.15
N PRO A 210 -1.97 0.75 21.55
CA PRO A 210 -2.72 -0.11 20.64
C PRO A 210 -3.14 0.61 19.36
N PRO A 211 -3.36 -0.12 18.26
CA PRO A 211 -3.88 0.46 17.03
C PRO A 211 -5.18 1.23 17.27
N MET A 212 -5.30 2.41 16.68
CA MET A 212 -6.54 3.18 16.64
C MET A 212 -7.36 2.74 15.42
N VAL A 213 -8.66 2.57 15.61
CA VAL A 213 -9.58 2.23 14.52
C VAL A 213 -10.35 3.48 14.08
N ILE A 214 -10.32 3.76 12.78
CA ILE A 214 -11.07 4.83 12.13
C ILE A 214 -11.99 4.21 11.09
N LYS A 215 -13.18 4.78 10.92
CA LYS A 215 -14.16 4.34 9.92
C LYS A 215 -14.88 5.57 9.36
N TYR A 216 -15.09 5.58 8.05
CA TYR A 216 -15.80 6.64 7.34
C TYR A 216 -16.98 6.06 6.56
N ASP A 217 -18.14 6.69 6.64
CA ASP A 217 -19.38 6.22 6.02
C ASP A 217 -19.70 6.93 4.68
N LYS A 218 -18.95 8.00 4.36
CA LYS A 218 -19.16 8.81 3.14
C LYS A 218 -17.91 8.88 2.29
N PRO A 219 -18.04 8.79 0.96
CA PRO A 219 -16.91 9.00 0.05
C PRO A 219 -16.31 10.39 0.21
N GLU A 220 -15.01 10.47 0.39
CA GLU A 220 -14.28 11.73 0.55
C GLU A 220 -12.78 11.53 0.33
N ILE A 221 -12.11 12.53 -0.24
CA ILE A 221 -10.66 12.60 -0.28
C ILE A 221 -10.20 13.45 0.90
N ILE A 222 -9.55 12.82 1.87
CA ILE A 222 -9.22 13.42 3.16
C ILE A 222 -7.70 13.55 3.29
N ARG A 223 -7.20 14.77 3.36
CA ARG A 223 -5.79 15.01 3.67
C ARG A 223 -5.51 14.68 5.13
N VAL A 224 -4.40 14.00 5.38
CA VAL A 224 -3.96 13.62 6.72
C VAL A 224 -2.65 14.33 7.05
N LYS A 225 -2.53 14.87 8.25
CA LYS A 225 -1.30 15.51 8.74
C LYS A 225 -0.98 15.07 10.16
N CYS A 226 0.29 15.20 10.52
CA CYS A 226 0.74 15.18 11.90
C CYS A 226 0.93 16.63 12.39
N GLU A 227 0.43 16.95 13.57
CA GLU A 227 0.62 18.29 14.16
C GLU A 227 2.01 18.50 14.76
N LEU A 228 2.71 17.39 15.08
CA LEU A 228 4.05 17.43 15.65
C LEU A 228 5.15 17.50 14.59
N HIS A 229 4.91 16.91 13.41
CA HIS A 229 5.89 16.79 12.34
C HIS A 229 5.32 17.38 11.03
N PRO A 230 5.61 18.64 10.68
CA PRO A 230 4.98 19.34 9.57
C PRO A 230 5.14 18.69 8.18
N TRP A 231 6.20 17.90 8.02
CA TRP A 231 6.46 17.14 6.79
C TRP A 231 5.65 15.86 6.68
N MET A 232 5.11 15.32 7.80
CA MET A 232 4.39 14.06 7.84
C MET A 232 2.96 14.24 7.36
N ARG A 233 2.72 13.86 6.12
CA ARG A 233 1.45 14.05 5.39
C ARG A 233 1.06 12.77 4.67
N GLY A 234 -0.24 12.62 4.42
CA GLY A 234 -0.81 11.52 3.66
C GLY A 234 -2.23 11.85 3.18
N VAL A 235 -2.84 10.91 2.50
CA VAL A 235 -4.21 11.06 1.99
C VAL A 235 -5.00 9.77 2.20
N PHE A 236 -6.22 9.89 2.73
CA PHE A 236 -7.23 8.84 2.67
C PHE A 236 -8.15 9.12 1.49
N VAL A 237 -8.35 8.13 0.63
CA VAL A 237 -9.32 8.16 -0.46
C VAL A 237 -10.44 7.20 -0.09
N VAL A 238 -11.50 7.73 0.48
CA VAL A 238 -12.69 6.97 0.90
C VAL A 238 -13.60 6.81 -0.31
N LEU A 239 -13.86 5.58 -0.72
CA LEU A 239 -14.55 5.22 -1.95
C LEU A 239 -15.88 4.52 -1.66
N LYS A 240 -16.87 4.72 -2.52
CA LYS A 240 -18.12 3.96 -2.45
C LYS A 240 -17.90 2.51 -2.88
N SER A 241 -17.16 2.30 -3.96
CA SER A 241 -16.84 1.00 -4.52
C SER A 241 -15.74 0.28 -3.72
N PRO A 242 -15.85 -1.04 -3.53
CA PRO A 242 -14.76 -1.86 -3.01
C PRO A 242 -13.67 -2.17 -4.03
N HIS A 243 -13.93 -1.91 -5.33
CA HIS A 243 -12.99 -2.16 -6.41
C HIS A 243 -12.10 -0.95 -6.66
N TYR A 244 -10.91 -1.01 -6.12
CA TYR A 244 -9.88 0.00 -6.28
C TYR A 244 -8.48 -0.61 -6.24
N SER A 245 -7.52 0.12 -6.76
CA SER A 245 -6.09 -0.18 -6.70
C SER A 245 -5.30 1.11 -6.55
N VAL A 246 -4.16 1.07 -5.87
CA VAL A 246 -3.21 2.19 -5.84
C VAL A 246 -2.03 1.80 -6.70
N SER A 247 -1.64 2.66 -7.65
CA SER A 247 -0.54 2.35 -8.55
C SER A 247 0.79 2.22 -7.80
N ASP A 248 1.54 1.18 -8.14
CA ASP A 248 2.84 0.87 -7.59
C ASP A 248 4.00 1.69 -8.21
N GLU A 249 5.24 1.39 -7.86
CA GLU A 249 6.44 2.06 -8.37
C GLU A 249 6.63 1.91 -9.90
N SER A 250 6.03 0.89 -10.51
CA SER A 250 5.98 0.69 -11.95
C SER A 250 4.82 1.42 -12.62
N GLY A 251 3.96 2.08 -11.84
CA GLY A 251 2.70 2.64 -12.28
C GLY A 251 1.61 1.60 -12.48
N GLY A 252 1.87 0.34 -12.14
CA GLY A 252 0.94 -0.78 -12.32
C GLY A 252 -0.25 -0.70 -11.36
N PHE A 253 -1.42 -1.12 -11.85
CA PHE A 253 -2.63 -1.32 -11.04
C PHE A 253 -3.42 -2.52 -11.55
N ALA A 254 -4.22 -3.16 -10.65
CA ALA A 254 -5.11 -4.24 -11.00
C ALA A 254 -6.34 -4.24 -10.09
N MET A 255 -7.50 -4.47 -10.69
CA MET A 255 -8.80 -4.66 -10.02
C MET A 255 -9.40 -5.97 -10.53
N PRO A 256 -9.14 -7.08 -9.86
CA PRO A 256 -9.70 -8.39 -10.21
C PRO A 256 -11.17 -8.50 -9.77
N ASP A 257 -11.76 -9.65 -10.09
CA ASP A 257 -13.06 -10.09 -9.59
C ASP A 257 -14.24 -9.19 -9.96
N LEU A 258 -14.15 -8.48 -11.09
CA LEU A 258 -15.23 -7.65 -11.60
C LEU A 258 -16.25 -8.47 -12.37
N PRO A 259 -17.55 -8.40 -12.04
CA PRO A 259 -18.62 -8.98 -12.86
C PRO A 259 -18.60 -8.44 -14.29
N PRO A 260 -19.12 -9.19 -15.29
CA PRO A 260 -19.34 -8.64 -16.61
C PRO A 260 -20.24 -7.40 -16.55
N GLY A 261 -19.84 -6.30 -17.19
CA GLY A 261 -20.60 -5.06 -17.10
C GLY A 261 -19.93 -3.87 -17.77
N LYS A 262 -20.58 -2.73 -17.64
CA LYS A 262 -20.07 -1.44 -18.10
C LYS A 262 -19.70 -0.59 -16.89
N TYR A 263 -18.43 -0.18 -16.84
CA TYR A 263 -17.84 0.51 -15.71
C TYR A 263 -17.35 1.89 -16.08
N THR A 264 -17.49 2.84 -15.15
CA THR A 264 -16.77 4.11 -15.18
C THR A 264 -15.56 3.97 -14.24
N VAL A 265 -14.37 3.92 -14.84
CA VAL A 265 -13.10 3.82 -14.10
C VAL A 265 -12.50 5.20 -13.99
N LYS A 266 -12.14 5.60 -12.78
CA LYS A 266 -11.44 6.85 -12.49
C LYS A 266 -10.05 6.59 -11.97
N ALA A 267 -9.11 7.50 -12.30
CA ALA A 267 -7.76 7.53 -11.76
C ALA A 267 -7.53 8.91 -11.15
N TRP A 268 -7.22 8.95 -9.87
CA TRP A 268 -7.02 10.17 -9.10
C TRP A 268 -5.60 10.26 -8.54
N HIS A 269 -4.99 11.43 -8.69
CA HIS A 269 -3.68 11.76 -8.10
C HIS A 269 -3.77 13.09 -7.33
N GLU A 270 -3.13 13.18 -6.16
CA GLU A 270 -3.29 14.31 -5.25
C GLU A 270 -2.85 15.68 -5.81
N LEU A 271 -1.93 15.72 -6.77
CA LEU A 271 -1.49 16.96 -7.43
C LEU A 271 -2.01 17.12 -8.86
N PHE A 272 -2.25 16.03 -9.58
CA PHE A 272 -2.58 16.09 -11.00
C PHE A 272 -4.08 15.92 -11.29
N GLY A 273 -4.89 15.78 -10.22
CA GLY A 273 -6.33 15.70 -10.34
C GLY A 273 -6.84 14.33 -10.78
N GLU A 274 -7.94 14.30 -11.51
CA GLU A 274 -8.68 13.08 -11.85
C GLU A 274 -8.87 12.93 -13.35
N GLN A 275 -8.80 11.68 -13.83
CA GLN A 275 -9.16 11.26 -15.17
C GLN A 275 -10.24 10.18 -15.12
N SER A 276 -10.99 9.98 -16.19
CA SER A 276 -12.07 9.01 -16.27
C SER A 276 -12.10 8.32 -17.62
N GLN A 277 -12.37 7.02 -17.61
CA GLN A 277 -12.61 6.20 -18.80
C GLN A 277 -13.83 5.32 -18.60
N VAL A 278 -14.58 5.07 -19.66
CA VAL A 278 -15.68 4.11 -19.65
C VAL A 278 -15.23 2.85 -20.38
N VAL A 279 -15.43 1.70 -19.75
CA VAL A 279 -15.00 0.40 -20.25
C VAL A 279 -16.10 -0.64 -20.06
N SER A 280 -16.21 -1.58 -20.98
CA SER A 280 -17.06 -2.77 -20.84
C SER A 280 -16.18 -4.00 -20.68
N ILE A 281 -16.57 -4.89 -19.77
CA ILE A 281 -15.91 -6.16 -19.49
C ILE A 281 -16.90 -7.28 -19.80
N GLY A 282 -16.46 -8.25 -20.59
CA GLY A 282 -17.15 -9.53 -20.79
C GLY A 282 -16.79 -10.55 -19.71
N GLU A 283 -17.41 -11.72 -19.78
CA GLU A 283 -17.16 -12.85 -18.89
C GLU A 283 -15.70 -13.31 -18.97
N GLY A 284 -14.99 -13.31 -17.81
CA GLY A 284 -13.58 -13.69 -17.71
C GLY A 284 -12.61 -12.79 -18.48
N GLU A 285 -13.07 -11.65 -18.99
CA GLU A 285 -12.24 -10.74 -19.80
C GLU A 285 -11.28 -9.96 -18.92
N THR A 286 -10.03 -9.85 -19.36
CA THR A 286 -9.07 -8.89 -18.84
C THR A 286 -9.02 -7.67 -19.73
N LYS A 287 -9.27 -6.47 -19.16
CA LYS A 287 -9.22 -5.20 -19.88
C LYS A 287 -8.01 -4.39 -19.43
N GLU A 288 -7.19 -3.96 -20.39
CA GLU A 288 -6.05 -3.10 -20.11
C GLU A 288 -6.42 -1.62 -20.32
N LEU A 289 -6.13 -0.80 -19.30
CA LEU A 289 -6.30 0.65 -19.33
C LEU A 289 -4.97 1.36 -19.15
N ARG A 290 -4.88 2.57 -19.72
CA ARG A 290 -3.74 3.47 -19.54
C ARG A 290 -4.24 4.85 -19.14
N PHE A 291 -3.65 5.41 -18.08
CA PHE A 291 -3.87 6.79 -17.66
C PHE A 291 -2.56 7.57 -17.78
N VAL A 292 -2.64 8.73 -18.43
CA VAL A 292 -1.46 9.59 -18.65
C VAL A 292 -1.74 10.96 -18.05
N PHE A 293 -1.08 11.27 -16.92
CA PHE A 293 -1.22 12.57 -16.29
C PHE A 293 -0.24 13.57 -16.90
N LYS A 294 -0.74 14.76 -17.25
CA LYS A 294 0.11 15.84 -17.73
C LYS A 294 0.60 16.68 -16.58
N VAL A 295 1.92 16.71 -16.42
CA VAL A 295 2.55 17.59 -15.44
C VAL A 295 2.62 18.98 -16.07
N THR A 296 1.74 19.87 -15.62
CA THR A 296 1.82 21.29 -16.02
C THR A 296 2.92 21.96 -15.18
N PRO A 297 3.88 22.67 -15.79
CA PRO A 297 4.97 23.33 -15.07
C PRO A 297 4.52 24.41 -14.09
#